data_c40c4eac67d04cb958c138ff4df1f0a4
#
_entry.id   c40c4eac67d04cb958c138ff4df1f0a4
#
_cell.length_a   1.000
_cell.length_b   1.000
_cell.length_c   1.000
_cell.angle_alpha   90.00
_cell.angle_beta   90.00
_cell.angle_gamma   90.00
#
_symmetry.space_group_name_H-M   'P 1'
#
loop_
_entity.id
_entity.type
_entity.pdbx_description
1 polymer ?
#
loop_
_entity_poly.entity_id
_entity_poly.type
_entity_poly.pdbx_seq_one_letter_code
_entity_poly.pdbx_strand_id
1 'polypeptide(L)'
;VASQLVSPGGVIAHVGLGDNTNGLDVRRITLQEITFIGTYTYTAQDFKDTAEALFAGRLGTLDWIEKRPLSEGESSFQDLRRNNVAAPKIVLKPWQ
;
A
#
# COMPACT_ATOMS: atom_id res chain seq x y z
N VAL A 1 2.03 -7.36 14.16
CA VAL A 1 3.00 -8.09 13.35
C VAL A 1 4.24 -7.24 13.05
N ALA A 2 4.10 -6.02 12.47
CA ALA A 2 5.24 -5.16 12.18
C ALA A 2 6.09 -4.85 13.43
N SER A 3 5.45 -4.58 14.56
CA SER A 3 6.13 -4.33 15.84
C SER A 3 6.94 -5.53 16.36
N GLN A 4 6.65 -6.73 15.88
CA GLN A 4 7.37 -7.95 16.23
C GLN A 4 8.55 -8.25 15.30
N LEU A 5 8.51 -7.73 14.07
CA LEU A 5 9.48 -8.01 13.01
C LEU A 5 10.58 -6.95 12.89
N VAL A 6 10.27 -5.71 13.29
CA VAL A 6 11.23 -4.60 13.19
C VAL A 6 12.44 -4.82 14.12
N SER A 7 13.63 -4.50 13.62
CA SER A 7 14.85 -4.58 14.41
C SER A 7 14.90 -3.53 15.53
N PRO A 8 15.64 -3.76 16.63
CA PRO A 8 15.89 -2.74 17.64
C PRO A 8 16.40 -1.43 17.02
N GLY A 9 15.87 -0.29 17.45
CA GLY A 9 16.19 1.03 16.87
C GLY A 9 15.57 1.28 15.49
N GLY A 10 14.80 0.36 14.96
CA GLY A 10 14.18 0.47 13.64
C GLY A 10 12.98 1.43 13.59
N VAL A 11 12.44 1.61 12.40
CA VAL A 11 11.31 2.51 12.12
C VAL A 11 10.14 1.72 11.54
N ILE A 12 8.94 1.97 12.06
CA ILE A 12 7.68 1.52 11.48
C ILE A 12 6.97 2.74 10.91
N ALA A 13 6.84 2.81 9.58
CA ALA A 13 5.99 3.78 8.90
C ALA A 13 4.60 3.17 8.70
N HIS A 14 3.60 3.73 9.37
CA HIS A 14 2.23 3.24 9.31
C HIS A 14 1.42 4.07 8.32
N VAL A 15 0.95 3.44 7.25
CA VAL A 15 0.26 4.13 6.14
C VAL A 15 -1.20 3.71 5.97
N GLY A 16 -1.62 2.59 6.55
CA GLY A 16 -2.97 2.05 6.38
C GLY A 16 -3.98 2.62 7.39
N LEU A 17 -5.23 2.76 6.95
CA LEU A 17 -6.37 3.19 7.78
C LEU A 17 -7.45 2.09 7.86
N GLY A 18 -7.05 0.82 7.88
CA GLY A 18 -7.99 -0.28 8.06
C GLY A 18 -8.49 -0.38 9.50
N ASP A 19 -9.62 -1.04 9.68
CA ASP A 19 -10.13 -1.43 11.00
C ASP A 19 -9.14 -2.41 11.65
N ASN A 20 -8.48 -1.96 12.68
CA ASN A 20 -7.55 -2.79 13.42
C ASN A 20 -8.04 -2.95 14.86
N THR A 21 -8.40 -4.16 15.22
CA THR A 21 -8.85 -4.50 16.59
C THR A 21 -7.70 -4.82 17.53
N ASN A 22 -6.48 -4.99 17.01
CA ASN A 22 -5.29 -5.29 17.77
C ASN A 22 -4.42 -4.04 17.91
N GLY A 23 -4.15 -3.65 19.13
CA GLY A 23 -3.29 -2.51 19.42
C GLY A 23 -1.80 -2.77 19.14
N LEU A 24 -1.02 -1.71 19.28
CA LEU A 24 0.44 -1.78 19.20
C LEU A 24 1.01 -2.45 20.44
N ASP A 25 2.08 -3.23 20.27
CA ASP A 25 2.90 -3.70 21.39
C ASP A 25 3.81 -2.56 21.87
N VAL A 26 3.22 -1.69 22.68
CA VAL A 26 3.93 -0.49 23.23
C VAL A 26 5.11 -0.90 24.11
N ARG A 27 5.02 -2.01 24.81
CA ARG A 27 6.10 -2.52 25.62
C ARG A 27 7.34 -2.83 24.76
N ARG A 28 7.15 -3.55 23.67
CA ARG A 28 8.24 -3.85 22.73
C ARG A 28 8.80 -2.59 22.06
N ILE A 29 7.93 -1.67 21.64
CA ILE A 29 8.34 -0.39 21.06
C ILE A 29 9.27 0.35 22.01
N THR A 30 8.91 0.41 23.28
CA THR A 30 9.73 1.08 24.30
C THR A 30 11.05 0.37 24.58
N LEU A 31 11.00 -0.95 24.82
CA LEU A 31 12.19 -1.73 25.17
C LEU A 31 13.23 -1.82 24.06
N GLN A 32 12.80 -1.68 22.81
CA GLN A 32 13.67 -1.80 21.64
C GLN A 32 13.91 -0.48 20.92
N GLU A 33 13.51 0.62 21.54
CA GLU A 33 13.72 1.99 21.00
C GLU A 33 13.24 2.15 19.56
N ILE A 34 12.04 1.58 19.27
CA ILE A 34 11.43 1.62 17.94
C ILE A 34 10.74 2.95 17.74
N THR A 35 10.94 3.56 16.57
CA THR A 35 10.21 4.74 16.14
C THR A 35 8.95 4.31 15.38
N PHE A 36 7.79 4.81 15.77
CA PHE A 36 6.53 4.60 15.07
C PHE A 36 6.03 5.92 14.49
N ILE A 37 5.83 5.98 13.17
CA ILE A 37 5.44 7.20 12.45
C ILE A 37 4.17 6.91 11.66
N GLY A 38 3.11 7.68 11.93
CA GLY A 38 1.94 7.74 11.08
C GLY A 38 2.26 8.53 9.80
N THR A 39 1.89 7.99 8.66
CA THR A 39 2.12 8.61 7.35
C THR A 39 0.80 8.71 6.61
N TYR A 40 0.43 9.92 6.20
CA TYR A 40 -0.82 10.18 5.52
C TYR A 40 -0.60 10.88 4.18
N THR A 41 -1.18 10.30 3.14
CA THR A 41 -1.17 10.82 1.77
C THR A 41 0.24 11.13 1.21
N TYR A 42 0.33 12.09 0.32
CA TYR A 42 1.56 12.51 -0.35
C TYR A 42 1.45 13.96 -0.82
N THR A 43 2.59 14.59 -1.03
CA THR A 43 2.68 15.93 -1.61
C THR A 43 2.61 15.88 -3.13
N ALA A 44 2.41 17.04 -3.78
CA ALA A 44 2.48 17.14 -5.24
C ALA A 44 3.87 16.74 -5.76
N GLN A 45 4.93 17.01 -4.99
CA GLN A 45 6.29 16.61 -5.36
C GLN A 45 6.47 15.10 -5.27
N ASP A 46 5.98 14.46 -4.21
CA ASP A 46 6.01 12.98 -4.08
C ASP A 46 5.32 12.30 -5.28
N PHE A 47 4.20 12.86 -5.73
CA PHE A 47 3.49 12.35 -6.91
C PHE A 47 4.35 12.44 -8.17
N LYS A 48 4.98 13.59 -8.42
CA LYS A 48 5.86 13.78 -9.57
C LYS A 48 7.04 12.83 -9.55
N ASP A 49 7.73 12.75 -8.43
CA ASP A 49 8.90 11.88 -8.27
C ASP A 49 8.54 10.40 -8.46
N THR A 50 7.38 10.00 -7.95
CA THR A 50 6.87 8.63 -8.13
C THR A 50 6.51 8.36 -9.59
N ALA A 51 5.85 9.29 -10.26
CA ALA A 51 5.51 9.16 -11.67
C ALA A 51 6.77 9.05 -12.55
N GLU A 52 7.78 9.89 -12.30
CA GLU A 52 9.07 9.82 -12.99
C GLU A 52 9.78 8.48 -12.74
N ALA A 53 9.78 8.00 -11.51
CA ALA A 53 10.36 6.71 -11.18
C ALA A 53 9.64 5.56 -11.90
N LEU A 54 8.31 5.63 -11.99
CA LEU A 54 7.48 4.66 -12.69
C LEU A 54 7.79 4.63 -14.20
N PHE A 55 7.81 5.80 -14.86
CA PHE A 55 8.11 5.90 -16.29
C PHE A 55 9.55 5.54 -16.63
N ALA A 56 10.49 5.76 -15.72
CA ALA A 56 11.88 5.34 -15.88
C ALA A 56 12.11 3.85 -15.58
N GLY A 57 11.08 3.09 -15.21
CA GLY A 57 11.19 1.66 -14.87
C GLY A 57 11.91 1.37 -13.55
N ARG A 58 12.12 2.38 -12.69
CA ARG A 58 12.85 2.22 -11.41
C ARG A 58 12.03 1.50 -10.34
N LEU A 59 10.74 1.34 -10.53
CA LEU A 59 9.84 0.64 -9.59
C LEU A 59 9.67 -0.85 -9.91
N GLY A 60 10.46 -1.37 -10.85
CA GLY A 60 10.38 -2.76 -11.29
C GLY A 60 9.25 -3.03 -12.28
N THR A 61 8.95 -4.30 -12.50
CA THR A 61 7.85 -4.71 -13.37
C THR A 61 6.50 -4.49 -12.69
N LEU A 62 5.47 -4.21 -13.49
CA LEU A 62 4.10 -4.01 -13.01
C LEU A 62 3.22 -5.25 -13.29
N ASP A 63 3.80 -6.42 -13.31
CA ASP A 63 3.12 -7.69 -13.64
C ASP A 63 2.05 -8.07 -12.62
N TRP A 64 2.09 -7.46 -11.44
CA TRP A 64 1.12 -7.63 -10.37
C TRP A 64 -0.17 -6.81 -10.56
N ILE A 65 -0.26 -5.98 -11.62
CA ILE A 65 -1.45 -5.19 -11.95
C ILE A 65 -2.34 -5.97 -12.90
N GLU A 66 -3.62 -6.10 -12.55
CA GLU A 66 -4.66 -6.56 -13.47
C GLU A 66 -5.26 -5.38 -14.23
N LYS A 67 -5.41 -5.51 -15.55
CA LYS A 67 -5.99 -4.48 -16.42
C LYS A 67 -7.36 -4.93 -16.90
N ARG A 68 -8.35 -4.07 -16.77
CA ARG A 68 -9.72 -4.32 -17.25
C ARG A 68 -10.24 -3.13 -18.07
N PRO A 69 -11.21 -3.34 -18.98
CA PRO A 69 -11.88 -2.23 -19.65
C PRO A 69 -12.73 -1.43 -18.64
N LEU A 70 -12.98 -0.16 -18.96
CA LEU A 70 -13.78 0.74 -18.09
C LEU A 70 -15.19 0.19 -17.83
N SER A 71 -15.78 -0.50 -18.82
CA SER A 71 -17.10 -1.14 -18.71
C SER A 71 -17.20 -2.18 -17.58
N GLU A 72 -16.08 -2.72 -17.13
CA GLU A 72 -16.00 -3.67 -16.01
C GLU A 72 -15.76 -2.99 -14.64
N GLY A 73 -15.93 -1.69 -14.56
CA GLY A 73 -15.67 -0.95 -13.32
C GLY A 73 -16.47 -1.47 -12.14
N GLU A 74 -17.79 -1.63 -12.32
CA GLU A 74 -18.67 -2.13 -11.26
C GLU A 74 -18.29 -3.53 -10.81
N SER A 75 -18.13 -4.46 -11.75
CA SER A 75 -17.73 -5.84 -11.43
C SER A 75 -16.37 -5.90 -10.76
N SER A 76 -15.45 -5.02 -11.14
CA SER A 76 -14.12 -4.91 -10.51
C SER A 76 -14.21 -4.54 -9.03
N PHE A 77 -15.08 -3.58 -8.66
CA PHE A 77 -15.32 -3.25 -7.26
C PHE A 77 -15.94 -4.39 -6.48
N GLN A 78 -16.89 -5.11 -7.10
CA GLN A 78 -17.52 -6.27 -6.47
C GLN A 78 -16.52 -7.40 -6.24
N ASP A 79 -15.65 -7.68 -7.20
CA ASP A 79 -14.61 -8.70 -7.10
C ASP A 79 -13.59 -8.37 -6.00
N LEU A 80 -13.14 -7.13 -5.92
CA LEU A 80 -12.25 -6.67 -4.84
C LEU A 80 -12.92 -6.81 -3.47
N ARG A 81 -14.20 -6.41 -3.36
CA ARG A 81 -14.96 -6.52 -2.11
C ARG A 81 -15.14 -7.98 -1.65
N ARG A 82 -15.29 -8.90 -2.61
CA ARG A 82 -15.45 -10.33 -2.34
C ARG A 82 -14.14 -11.08 -2.21
N ASN A 83 -13.02 -10.40 -2.35
CA ASN A 83 -11.68 -11.01 -2.33
C ASN A 83 -11.46 -12.05 -3.45
N ASN A 84 -12.09 -11.83 -4.60
CA ASN A 84 -12.03 -12.73 -5.77
C ASN A 84 -10.90 -12.39 -6.75
N VAL A 85 -10.05 -11.42 -6.42
CA VAL A 85 -8.96 -10.94 -7.27
C VAL A 85 -7.64 -11.25 -6.59
N ALA A 86 -6.76 -11.95 -7.28
CA ALA A 86 -5.41 -12.22 -6.78
C ALA A 86 -4.49 -11.00 -6.90
N ALA A 87 -4.71 -10.16 -7.93
CA ALA A 87 -3.94 -8.95 -8.15
C ALA A 87 -4.25 -7.89 -7.06
N PRO A 88 -3.24 -7.27 -6.45
CA PRO A 88 -3.46 -6.24 -5.43
C PRO A 88 -4.00 -4.91 -5.99
N LYS A 89 -4.00 -4.75 -7.30
CA LYS A 89 -4.47 -3.54 -8.00
C LYS A 89 -5.13 -3.89 -9.32
N ILE A 90 -6.33 -3.35 -9.54
CA ILE A 90 -6.98 -3.33 -10.86
C ILE A 90 -6.86 -1.93 -11.44
N VAL A 91 -6.44 -1.84 -12.69
CA VAL A 91 -6.39 -0.60 -13.46
C VAL A 91 -7.43 -0.67 -14.57
N LEU A 92 -8.38 0.25 -14.54
CA LEU A 92 -9.40 0.38 -15.58
C LEU A 92 -8.86 1.18 -16.77
N LYS A 93 -9.07 0.67 -17.97
CA LYS A 93 -8.65 1.32 -19.21
C LYS A 93 -9.83 2.05 -19.87
N PRO A 94 -9.84 3.38 -19.91
CA PRO A 94 -10.96 4.16 -20.45
C PRO A 94 -11.19 3.96 -21.95
N TRP A 95 -10.16 3.52 -22.67
CA TRP A 95 -10.16 3.37 -24.12
C TRP A 95 -10.44 1.94 -24.61
N GLN A 96 -10.84 1.11 -23.74
CA GLN A 96 -11.14 -0.30 -24.04
C GLN A 96 -12.50 -0.70 -23.53
#